data_5619e1cb09171b4bd51aad34fb6a13fd
#
_entry.id   5619e1cb09171b4bd51aad34fb6a13fd
#
_cell.length_a   1.000
_cell.length_b   1.000
_cell.length_c   1.000
_cell.angle_alpha   90.00
_cell.angle_beta   90.00
_cell.angle_gamma   90.00
#
_symmetry.space_group_name_H-M   'P 1'
#
loop_
_entity.id
_entity.type
_entity.pdbx_description
1 polymer ?
#
loop_
_entity_poly.entity_id
_entity_poly.type
_entity_poly.pdbx_seq_one_letter_code
_entity_poly.pdbx_strand_id
1 'polypeptide(L)'
;VRLESLTLLAAGAALLAPAAIPAAEAPVMAPVARQEGAVSAAELLAAVRDCAPVSHGRYRSDAGAPADIPVCGTREAVFWKADMDIDCDGLPGPRCNRRTDPLFTADTAYRQSDGRPLDAQRLPFVVVPAPSGLWDHREHGVTGGSAVAVVHRDRVRYAVVGDIGPRDIIGEASYAAAEALGVPPDPRGGGAASGVTYIVFRNSRVQPVEDRAAAARTGERLARRFVDAGGR
;
A
#
# COMPACT_ATOMS: atom_id res chain seq x y z
N VAL A 1 -47.60 -80.47 44.99
CA VAL A 1 -46.25 -80.64 44.54
C VAL A 1 -45.93 -79.53 43.51
N ARG A 2 -45.20 -78.55 43.88
CA ARG A 2 -44.72 -77.48 42.92
C ARG A 2 -43.21 -77.29 43.20
N LEU A 3 -42.45 -77.53 42.11
CA LEU A 3 -41.03 -77.14 42.06
C LEU A 3 -40.94 -75.68 41.80
N GLU A 4 -40.15 -75.00 42.62
CA GLU A 4 -39.73 -73.64 42.35
C GLU A 4 -38.30 -73.65 41.85
N SER A 5 -38.09 -73.04 40.69
CA SER A 5 -36.78 -72.88 40.03
C SER A 5 -36.13 -71.66 40.52
N LEU A 6 -34.94 -71.73 41.15
CA LEU A 6 -34.06 -70.60 41.42
C LEU A 6 -33.33 -70.18 40.19
N THR A 7 -33.47 -68.91 39.77
CA THR A 7 -32.67 -68.29 38.75
C THR A 7 -31.54 -67.48 39.41
N LEU A 8 -30.31 -67.92 39.13
CA LEU A 8 -29.11 -67.16 39.51
C LEU A 8 -28.96 -65.92 38.56
N LEU A 9 -28.92 -64.74 39.12
CA LEU A 9 -28.49 -63.50 38.44
C LEU A 9 -26.98 -63.40 38.55
N ALA A 10 -26.27 -63.48 37.41
CA ALA A 10 -24.86 -63.10 37.32
C ALA A 10 -24.72 -61.59 37.08
N ALA A 11 -24.13 -60.89 38.02
CA ALA A 11 -23.79 -59.49 37.89
C ALA A 11 -22.50 -59.35 37.08
N GLY A 12 -22.59 -58.85 35.83
CA GLY A 12 -21.44 -58.53 35.02
C GLY A 12 -20.97 -57.13 35.33
N ALA A 13 -19.78 -57.00 35.89
CA ALA A 13 -19.12 -55.69 36.06
C ALA A 13 -18.55 -55.21 34.71
N ALA A 14 -19.14 -54.16 34.11
CA ALA A 14 -18.60 -53.53 32.94
C ALA A 14 -17.46 -52.58 33.34
N LEU A 15 -16.24 -52.92 32.96
CA LEU A 15 -15.08 -52.05 33.06
C LEU A 15 -15.17 -50.93 31.98
N LEU A 16 -15.50 -49.72 32.39
CA LEU A 16 -15.42 -48.54 31.56
C LEU A 16 -13.95 -48.13 31.38
N ALA A 17 -13.36 -48.40 30.23
CA ALA A 17 -12.08 -47.85 29.85
C ALA A 17 -12.24 -46.33 29.54
N PRO A 18 -11.34 -45.46 30.03
CA PRO A 18 -11.40 -44.05 29.67
C PRO A 18 -11.05 -43.89 28.17
N ALA A 19 -11.97 -43.29 27.41
CA ALA A 19 -11.71 -42.92 26.03
C ALA A 19 -10.66 -41.78 26.03
N ALA A 20 -9.50 -42.07 25.48
CA ALA A 20 -8.49 -41.04 25.22
C ALA A 20 -9.04 -40.06 24.16
N ILE A 21 -9.23 -38.81 24.54
CA ILE A 21 -9.56 -37.70 23.61
C ILE A 21 -8.31 -37.47 22.80
N PRO A 22 -8.34 -37.56 21.45
CA PRO A 22 -7.19 -37.17 20.64
C PRO A 22 -6.94 -35.68 20.86
N ALA A 23 -5.72 -35.31 21.25
CA ALA A 23 -5.30 -33.93 21.30
C ALA A 23 -5.45 -33.33 19.91
N ALA A 24 -6.27 -32.30 19.79
CA ALA A 24 -6.37 -31.54 18.55
C ALA A 24 -4.99 -30.92 18.26
N GLU A 25 -4.32 -31.42 17.23
CA GLU A 25 -3.12 -30.78 16.70
C GLU A 25 -3.50 -29.35 16.29
N ALA A 26 -2.86 -28.35 16.92
CA ALA A 26 -2.98 -26.97 16.51
C ALA A 26 -2.59 -26.87 15.02
N PRO A 27 -3.34 -26.11 14.21
CA PRO A 27 -2.99 -25.96 12.81
C PRO A 27 -1.59 -25.35 12.73
N VAL A 28 -0.63 -26.12 12.24
CA VAL A 28 0.68 -25.61 11.86
C VAL A 28 0.40 -24.62 10.73
N MET A 29 0.48 -23.32 11.04
CA MET A 29 0.46 -22.30 10.01
C MET A 29 1.65 -22.59 9.09
N ALA A 30 1.33 -23.08 7.89
CA ALA A 30 2.33 -23.21 6.84
C ALA A 30 3.03 -21.85 6.69
N PRO A 31 4.37 -21.80 6.64
CA PRO A 31 5.06 -20.54 6.35
C PRO A 31 4.50 -20.03 5.02
N VAL A 32 3.98 -18.80 5.04
CA VAL A 32 3.55 -18.13 3.80
C VAL A 32 4.75 -18.19 2.87
N ALA A 33 4.64 -18.99 1.82
CA ALA A 33 5.70 -19.15 0.85
C ALA A 33 6.04 -17.75 0.35
N ARG A 34 7.23 -17.26 0.71
CA ARG A 34 7.79 -16.03 0.17
C ARG A 34 7.82 -16.27 -1.34
N GLN A 35 7.00 -15.55 -2.11
CA GLN A 35 7.10 -15.60 -3.56
C GLN A 35 8.54 -15.25 -3.88
N GLU A 36 9.32 -16.24 -4.35
CA GLU A 36 10.68 -16.00 -4.81
C GLU A 36 10.59 -14.93 -5.90
N GLY A 37 11.09 -13.73 -5.58
CA GLY A 37 11.06 -12.62 -6.51
C GLY A 37 10.50 -11.30 -5.98
N ALA A 38 9.62 -11.26 -5.00
CA ALA A 38 9.05 -10.01 -4.49
C ALA A 38 10.06 -9.24 -3.63
N VAL A 39 10.26 -7.94 -3.93
CA VAL A 39 11.07 -7.04 -3.09
C VAL A 39 10.32 -6.77 -1.79
N SER A 40 10.98 -6.97 -0.66
CA SER A 40 10.38 -6.74 0.65
C SER A 40 10.40 -5.26 1.04
N ALA A 41 9.49 -4.89 1.96
CA ALA A 41 9.48 -3.56 2.57
C ALA A 41 10.83 -3.23 3.24
N ALA A 42 11.43 -4.20 3.94
CA ALA A 42 12.70 -4.00 4.62
C ALA A 42 13.84 -3.67 3.66
N GLU A 43 13.92 -4.33 2.49
CA GLU A 43 14.93 -4.04 1.47
C GLU A 43 14.77 -2.64 0.89
N LEU A 44 13.53 -2.22 0.56
CA LEU A 44 13.25 -0.88 0.07
C LEU A 44 13.55 0.20 1.12
N LEU A 45 13.13 -0.01 2.37
CA LEU A 45 13.40 0.93 3.45
C LEU A 45 14.89 1.07 3.76
N ALA A 46 15.65 -0.02 3.63
CA ALA A 46 17.11 0.03 3.76
C ALA A 46 17.75 0.82 2.61
N ALA A 47 17.25 0.66 1.38
CA ALA A 47 17.76 1.39 0.20
C ALA A 47 17.49 2.90 0.26
N VAL A 48 16.47 3.35 1.02
CA VAL A 48 16.12 4.77 1.20
C VAL A 48 16.32 5.24 2.65
N ARG A 49 17.25 4.62 3.38
CA ARG A 49 17.53 5.01 4.77
C ARG A 49 18.10 6.42 4.86
N ASP A 50 19.08 6.70 4.01
CA ASP A 50 19.82 7.95 3.99
C ASP A 50 19.21 8.91 2.96
N CYS A 51 18.94 10.14 3.40
CA CYS A 51 18.34 11.17 2.56
C CYS A 51 19.40 12.14 2.06
N ALA A 52 19.60 12.20 0.76
CA ALA A 52 20.24 13.33 0.08
C ALA A 52 19.13 14.23 -0.48
N PRO A 53 18.82 15.38 0.15
CA PRO A 53 17.72 16.24 -0.29
C PRO A 53 17.92 16.76 -1.70
N VAL A 54 16.87 16.67 -2.52
CA VAL A 54 16.78 17.29 -3.86
C VAL A 54 15.74 18.41 -3.89
N SER A 55 14.95 18.55 -2.86
CA SER A 55 14.11 19.73 -2.65
C SER A 55 14.91 20.87 -2.01
N HIS A 56 14.62 22.11 -2.41
CA HIS A 56 15.25 23.34 -1.86
C HIS A 56 14.66 23.75 -0.52
N GLY A 57 13.70 22.98 0.01
CA GLY A 57 13.02 23.17 1.29
C GLY A 57 12.33 21.91 1.72
N ARG A 58 11.39 22.05 2.64
CA ARG A 58 10.64 20.93 3.22
C ARG A 58 9.15 21.13 3.00
N TYR A 59 8.46 20.02 2.83
CA TYR A 59 7.02 19.93 2.70
C TYR A 59 6.35 19.73 4.06
N ARG A 60 5.06 19.94 4.10
CA ARG A 60 4.16 19.64 5.22
C ARG A 60 3.38 18.37 4.90
N SER A 61 2.94 17.65 5.92
CA SER A 61 1.90 16.62 5.77
C SER A 61 0.54 17.27 5.47
N ASP A 62 0.19 18.30 6.24
CA ASP A 62 -1.11 18.96 6.22
C ASP A 62 -1.00 20.48 6.23
N ALA A 63 -2.10 21.16 5.90
CA ALA A 63 -2.22 22.60 6.10
C ALA A 63 -2.02 22.95 7.58
N GLY A 64 -0.99 23.76 7.88
CA GLY A 64 -0.64 24.15 9.24
C GLY A 64 0.30 23.19 9.99
N ALA A 65 0.61 22.02 9.45
CA ALA A 65 1.63 21.15 10.01
C ALA A 65 3.05 21.74 9.84
N PRO A 66 4.05 21.31 10.63
CA PRO A 66 5.45 21.71 10.41
C PRO A 66 5.95 21.34 9.02
N ALA A 67 6.79 22.18 8.42
CA ALA A 67 7.48 21.86 7.18
C ALA A 67 8.77 21.10 7.50
N ASP A 68 8.69 19.78 7.57
CA ASP A 68 9.79 18.90 8.00
C ASP A 68 10.10 17.75 7.04
N ILE A 69 9.32 17.56 5.98
CA ILE A 69 9.45 16.48 5.02
C ILE A 69 10.30 16.91 3.81
N PRO A 70 11.55 16.43 3.67
CA PRO A 70 12.33 16.66 2.46
C PRO A 70 11.95 15.68 1.36
N VAL A 71 12.09 16.06 0.10
CA VAL A 71 12.22 15.12 -0.99
C VAL A 71 13.68 14.75 -1.16
N CYS A 72 13.98 13.48 -1.08
CA CYS A 72 15.32 12.91 -1.19
C CYS A 72 15.52 12.32 -2.59
N GLY A 73 16.74 12.25 -3.05
CA GLY A 73 17.07 11.71 -4.37
C GLY A 73 18.24 10.75 -4.37
N THR A 74 18.15 9.78 -5.28
CA THR A 74 19.25 8.95 -5.72
C THR A 74 19.36 9.06 -7.25
N ARG A 75 20.27 8.33 -7.86
CA ARG A 75 20.37 8.27 -9.33
C ARG A 75 19.09 7.69 -9.97
N GLU A 76 18.46 6.70 -9.34
CA GLU A 76 17.36 5.93 -9.93
C GLU A 76 15.97 6.33 -9.40
N ALA A 77 15.89 6.99 -8.26
CA ALA A 77 14.62 7.33 -7.63
C ALA A 77 14.66 8.68 -6.91
N VAL A 78 13.49 9.25 -6.71
CA VAL A 78 13.22 10.23 -5.65
C VAL A 78 12.30 9.59 -4.62
N PHE A 79 12.43 10.01 -3.35
CA PHE A 79 11.60 9.45 -2.30
C PHE A 79 11.35 10.44 -1.17
N TRP A 80 10.27 10.21 -0.45
CA TRP A 80 9.96 10.92 0.79
C TRP A 80 9.29 10.00 1.78
N LYS A 81 9.31 10.39 3.05
CA LYS A 81 8.63 9.72 4.15
C LYS A 81 7.63 10.68 4.75
N ALA A 82 6.36 10.31 4.73
CA ALA A 82 5.25 11.17 5.13
C ALA A 82 4.15 10.36 5.82
N ASP A 83 3.04 10.98 6.01
CA ASP A 83 1.73 10.39 6.25
C ASP A 83 1.13 9.80 4.97
N MET A 84 -0.17 9.49 4.99
CA MET A 84 -0.97 9.20 3.81
C MET A 84 -2.36 9.80 3.98
N ASP A 85 -2.62 10.87 3.27
CA ASP A 85 -3.97 11.35 3.03
C ASP A 85 -4.62 10.62 1.86
N ILE A 86 -5.95 10.55 1.87
CA ILE A 86 -6.70 9.80 0.87
C ILE A 86 -7.19 10.74 -0.22
N ASP A 87 -6.57 10.62 -1.38
CA ASP A 87 -7.05 11.26 -2.62
C ASP A 87 -8.19 10.44 -3.25
N CYS A 88 -9.33 11.09 -3.40
CA CYS A 88 -10.50 10.54 -4.08
C CYS A 88 -10.77 11.20 -5.44
N ASP A 89 -9.92 12.10 -5.90
CA ASP A 89 -10.12 12.85 -7.14
C ASP A 89 -10.17 11.97 -8.38
N GLY A 90 -10.84 12.44 -9.41
CA GLY A 90 -11.00 11.75 -10.68
C GLY A 90 -12.41 11.28 -10.99
N LEU A 91 -12.56 10.09 -11.55
CA LEU A 91 -13.85 9.54 -11.90
C LEU A 91 -14.72 9.31 -10.66
N PRO A 92 -15.94 9.92 -10.61
CA PRO A 92 -16.81 9.70 -9.47
C PRO A 92 -17.29 8.26 -9.40
N GLY A 93 -17.36 7.71 -8.19
CA GLY A 93 -17.82 6.37 -7.91
C GLY A 93 -18.50 6.26 -6.55
N PRO A 94 -18.91 5.05 -6.13
CA PRO A 94 -19.63 4.88 -4.87
C PRO A 94 -18.87 5.34 -3.63
N ARG A 95 -17.54 5.21 -3.63
CA ARG A 95 -16.67 5.52 -2.50
C ARG A 95 -15.95 6.86 -2.62
N CYS A 96 -15.75 7.36 -3.85
CA CYS A 96 -15.10 8.61 -4.17
C CYS A 96 -16.05 9.52 -4.95
N ASN A 97 -16.59 10.53 -4.29
CA ASN A 97 -17.52 11.51 -4.85
C ASN A 97 -17.74 12.64 -3.83
N ARG A 98 -18.40 13.74 -4.22
CA ARG A 98 -18.67 14.91 -3.35
C ARG A 98 -19.45 14.62 -2.07
N ARG A 99 -20.11 13.46 -1.93
CA ARG A 99 -20.79 13.07 -0.69
C ARG A 99 -19.89 12.35 0.28
N THR A 100 -18.93 11.59 -0.23
CA THR A 100 -17.95 10.84 0.57
C THR A 100 -16.73 11.68 0.90
N ASP A 101 -16.34 12.58 -0.02
CA ASP A 101 -15.22 13.48 0.13
C ASP A 101 -15.65 14.94 -0.15
N PRO A 102 -15.60 15.82 0.86
CA PRO A 102 -15.97 17.24 0.68
C PRO A 102 -15.03 18.01 -0.27
N LEU A 103 -13.78 17.55 -0.44
CA LEU A 103 -12.78 18.18 -1.30
C LEU A 103 -12.74 17.57 -2.71
N PHE A 104 -13.57 16.56 -2.98
CA PHE A 104 -13.61 15.82 -4.24
C PHE A 104 -13.66 16.72 -5.46
N THR A 105 -12.72 16.51 -6.37
CA THR A 105 -12.69 17.10 -7.72
C THR A 105 -12.88 16.00 -8.77
N ALA A 106 -13.79 16.22 -9.72
CA ALA A 106 -14.08 15.23 -10.78
C ALA A 106 -13.03 15.28 -11.91
N ASP A 107 -11.78 15.44 -11.57
CA ASP A 107 -10.63 15.51 -12.49
C ASP A 107 -9.35 15.03 -11.82
N THR A 108 -8.34 14.70 -12.63
CA THR A 108 -6.96 14.42 -12.21
C THR A 108 -5.99 15.09 -13.20
N ALA A 109 -4.82 15.49 -12.72
CA ALA A 109 -3.81 16.13 -13.55
C ALA A 109 -3.34 15.23 -14.71
N TYR A 110 -3.30 13.93 -14.48
CA TYR A 110 -3.00 12.94 -15.51
C TYR A 110 -4.25 12.12 -15.83
N ARG A 111 -4.32 11.63 -17.07
CA ARG A 111 -5.55 11.02 -17.61
C ARG A 111 -5.33 9.61 -18.12
N GLN A 112 -6.40 8.84 -18.17
CA GLN A 112 -6.43 7.54 -18.82
C GLN A 112 -6.15 7.66 -20.33
N SER A 113 -5.86 6.55 -20.98
CA SER A 113 -5.58 6.50 -22.42
C SER A 113 -6.76 6.96 -23.29
N ASP A 114 -7.97 6.92 -22.78
CA ASP A 114 -9.19 7.42 -23.41
C ASP A 114 -9.50 8.91 -23.10
N GLY A 115 -8.62 9.58 -22.38
CA GLY A 115 -8.73 10.99 -22.02
C GLY A 115 -9.59 11.29 -20.78
N ARG A 116 -10.19 10.28 -20.15
CA ARG A 116 -10.94 10.47 -18.90
C ARG A 116 -9.98 10.66 -17.71
N PRO A 117 -10.42 11.31 -16.63
CA PRO A 117 -9.70 11.32 -15.36
C PRO A 117 -9.41 9.91 -14.86
N LEU A 118 -8.43 9.75 -13.98
CA LEU A 118 -8.15 8.48 -13.32
C LEU A 118 -9.29 8.07 -12.38
N ASP A 119 -9.36 6.80 -12.03
CA ASP A 119 -10.33 6.25 -11.07
C ASP A 119 -9.60 5.93 -9.76
N ALA A 120 -9.68 6.84 -8.78
CA ALA A 120 -9.03 6.71 -7.48
C ALA A 120 -9.47 5.46 -6.70
N GLN A 121 -10.67 4.93 -6.95
CA GLN A 121 -11.14 3.72 -6.29
C GLN A 121 -10.54 2.44 -6.85
N ARG A 122 -9.98 2.50 -8.07
CA ARG A 122 -9.51 1.32 -8.80
C ARG A 122 -8.02 1.32 -9.09
N LEU A 123 -7.46 2.49 -9.36
CA LEU A 123 -6.05 2.63 -9.70
C LEU A 123 -5.25 3.08 -8.48
N PRO A 124 -4.29 2.30 -7.99
CA PRO A 124 -3.29 2.80 -7.07
C PRO A 124 -2.46 3.89 -7.73
N PHE A 125 -2.58 5.13 -7.26
CA PHE A 125 -1.72 6.23 -7.67
C PHE A 125 -1.29 7.06 -6.46
N VAL A 126 -0.25 7.84 -6.63
CA VAL A 126 0.23 8.84 -5.67
C VAL A 126 0.12 10.22 -6.27
N VAL A 127 -0.03 11.20 -5.39
CA VAL A 127 -0.04 12.62 -5.73
C VAL A 127 1.37 13.18 -5.51
N VAL A 128 1.84 13.97 -6.46
CA VAL A 128 3.09 14.73 -6.32
C VAL A 128 2.78 16.21 -6.15
N PRO A 129 3.58 16.97 -5.38
CA PRO A 129 3.36 18.41 -5.27
C PRO A 129 3.45 19.12 -6.63
N ALA A 130 2.65 20.17 -6.80
CA ALA A 130 2.76 21.04 -7.95
C ALA A 130 4.17 21.67 -8.00
N PRO A 131 4.75 21.84 -9.21
CA PRO A 131 6.05 22.46 -9.39
C PRO A 131 6.13 23.82 -8.70
N SER A 132 7.19 24.03 -7.93
CA SER A 132 7.39 25.25 -7.14
C SER A 132 8.87 25.50 -6.89
N GLY A 133 9.19 26.61 -6.19
CA GLY A 133 10.56 26.87 -5.71
C GLY A 133 11.07 25.84 -4.69
N LEU A 134 10.19 25.01 -4.10
CA LEU A 134 10.60 23.90 -3.24
C LEU A 134 11.14 22.73 -4.05
N TRP A 135 10.43 22.35 -5.10
CA TRP A 135 10.82 21.23 -5.97
C TRP A 135 9.99 21.21 -7.24
N ASP A 136 10.64 20.93 -8.36
CA ASP A 136 9.97 20.56 -9.62
C ASP A 136 10.24 19.08 -9.92
N HIS A 137 9.21 18.27 -9.76
CA HIS A 137 9.30 16.83 -9.97
C HIS A 137 9.77 16.46 -11.40
N ARG A 138 9.47 17.30 -12.40
CA ARG A 138 9.79 17.08 -13.82
C ARG A 138 11.30 17.13 -14.07
N GLU A 139 12.03 18.00 -13.36
CA GLU A 139 13.49 18.12 -13.44
C GLU A 139 14.20 16.86 -12.92
N HIS A 140 13.46 16.04 -12.17
CA HIS A 140 13.94 14.77 -11.62
C HIS A 140 13.43 13.55 -12.37
N GLY A 141 12.88 13.72 -13.58
CA GLY A 141 12.39 12.63 -14.42
C GLY A 141 11.13 11.96 -13.86
N VAL A 142 10.32 12.70 -13.09
CA VAL A 142 9.03 12.26 -12.55
C VAL A 142 7.91 12.94 -13.32
N THR A 143 6.98 12.15 -13.86
CA THR A 143 5.82 12.62 -14.64
C THR A 143 4.64 11.70 -14.39
N GLY A 144 3.49 12.02 -14.97
CA GLY A 144 2.33 11.12 -14.96
C GLY A 144 2.67 9.75 -15.53
N GLY A 145 2.25 8.70 -14.82
CA GLY A 145 2.59 7.32 -15.15
C GLY A 145 3.97 6.85 -14.68
N SER A 146 4.79 7.71 -14.03
CA SER A 146 6.01 7.23 -13.37
C SER A 146 5.67 6.14 -12.35
N ALA A 147 6.40 5.03 -12.37
CA ALA A 147 6.16 3.91 -11.46
C ALA A 147 6.61 4.26 -10.05
N VAL A 148 5.83 3.82 -9.07
CA VAL A 148 6.04 4.12 -7.65
C VAL A 148 5.99 2.83 -6.85
N ALA A 149 6.87 2.68 -5.87
CA ALA A 149 6.70 1.75 -4.76
C ALA A 149 6.26 2.54 -3.51
N VAL A 150 5.13 2.15 -2.93
CA VAL A 150 4.64 2.71 -1.67
C VAL A 150 4.80 1.66 -0.58
N VAL A 151 5.46 2.04 0.50
CA VAL A 151 5.76 1.14 1.62
C VAL A 151 5.08 1.68 2.87
N HIS A 152 4.30 0.83 3.52
CA HIS A 152 3.74 1.08 4.85
C HIS A 152 3.89 -0.16 5.71
N ARG A 153 4.60 -0.04 6.85
CA ARG A 153 4.97 -1.16 7.72
C ARG A 153 5.76 -2.23 6.93
N ASP A 154 5.23 -3.45 6.85
CA ASP A 154 5.80 -4.59 6.14
C ASP A 154 5.23 -4.79 4.72
N ARG A 155 4.35 -3.88 4.27
CA ARG A 155 3.65 -3.99 2.99
C ARG A 155 4.27 -3.08 1.94
N VAL A 156 4.39 -3.62 0.74
CA VAL A 156 4.77 -2.88 -0.47
C VAL A 156 3.62 -2.95 -1.47
N ARG A 157 3.28 -1.81 -2.07
CA ARG A 157 2.36 -1.77 -3.22
C ARG A 157 2.95 -0.90 -4.31
N TYR A 158 2.69 -1.29 -5.53
CA TYR A 158 3.12 -0.55 -6.70
C TYR A 158 1.97 0.29 -7.24
N ALA A 159 2.30 1.52 -7.57
CA ALA A 159 1.38 2.56 -8.02
C ALA A 159 2.00 3.32 -9.18
N VAL A 160 1.30 4.34 -9.64
CA VAL A 160 1.81 5.33 -10.60
C VAL A 160 1.70 6.73 -10.00
N VAL A 161 2.45 7.69 -10.52
CA VAL A 161 2.13 9.10 -10.31
C VAL A 161 0.88 9.40 -11.12
N GLY A 162 -0.20 9.77 -10.46
CA GLY A 162 -1.53 9.95 -11.04
C GLY A 162 -2.09 11.36 -10.93
N ASP A 163 -1.67 12.12 -9.92
CA ASP A 163 -2.17 13.47 -9.74
C ASP A 163 -1.11 14.46 -9.23
N ILE A 164 -1.50 15.73 -9.22
CA ILE A 164 -0.69 16.86 -8.75
C ILE A 164 -1.48 17.61 -7.68
N GLY A 165 -0.90 17.65 -6.48
CA GLY A 165 -1.48 18.29 -5.31
C GLY A 165 -0.96 19.71 -5.04
N PRO A 166 -1.16 20.22 -3.83
CA PRO A 166 -0.68 21.54 -3.41
C PRO A 166 0.84 21.70 -3.56
N ARG A 167 1.31 22.95 -3.52
CA ARG A 167 2.74 23.27 -3.75
C ARG A 167 3.65 23.01 -2.56
N ASP A 168 3.09 22.87 -1.37
CA ASP A 168 3.81 22.79 -0.10
C ASP A 168 3.37 21.62 0.81
N ILE A 169 2.45 20.78 0.32
CA ILE A 169 1.97 19.57 1.00
C ILE A 169 2.40 18.34 0.20
N ILE A 170 2.72 17.25 0.90
CA ILE A 170 3.11 15.96 0.32
C ILE A 170 2.71 14.83 1.27
N GLY A 171 2.30 13.67 0.73
CA GLY A 171 1.88 12.54 1.55
C GLY A 171 0.49 12.01 1.18
N GLU A 172 0.12 12.07 -0.09
CA GLU A 172 -1.23 11.79 -0.55
C GLU A 172 -1.24 10.65 -1.58
N ALA A 173 -2.24 9.78 -1.48
CA ALA A 173 -2.41 8.66 -2.40
C ALA A 173 -3.88 8.27 -2.57
N SER A 174 -4.19 7.62 -3.71
CA SER A 174 -5.54 7.22 -4.06
C SER A 174 -6.18 6.26 -3.05
N TYR A 175 -7.51 6.25 -3.01
CA TYR A 175 -8.31 5.28 -2.27
C TYR A 175 -7.79 3.83 -2.48
N ALA A 176 -7.55 3.45 -3.74
CA ALA A 176 -7.08 2.11 -4.09
C ALA A 176 -5.65 1.82 -3.58
N ALA A 177 -4.78 2.82 -3.50
CA ALA A 177 -3.45 2.66 -2.93
C ALA A 177 -3.51 2.39 -1.43
N ALA A 178 -4.31 3.16 -0.70
CA ALA A 178 -4.55 2.97 0.73
C ALA A 178 -5.15 1.59 1.03
N GLU A 179 -6.24 1.22 0.34
CA GLU A 179 -6.89 -0.09 0.50
C GLU A 179 -5.91 -1.24 0.26
N ALA A 180 -5.09 -1.17 -0.79
CA ALA A 180 -4.10 -2.18 -1.11
C ALA A 180 -2.99 -2.30 -0.05
N LEU A 181 -2.63 -1.21 0.62
CA LEU A 181 -1.66 -1.19 1.71
C LEU A 181 -2.27 -1.61 3.05
N GLY A 182 -3.61 -1.73 3.14
CA GLY A 182 -4.32 -1.98 4.38
C GLY A 182 -4.37 -0.75 5.30
N VAL A 183 -4.25 0.43 4.70
CA VAL A 183 -4.53 1.73 5.32
C VAL A 183 -6.03 1.99 5.19
N PRO A 184 -6.72 2.51 6.22
CA PRO A 184 -8.13 2.89 6.09
C PRO A 184 -8.35 3.89 4.94
N PRO A 185 -9.14 3.54 3.91
CA PRO A 185 -9.22 4.37 2.70
C PRO A 185 -10.32 5.44 2.73
N ASP A 186 -10.92 5.72 3.89
CA ASP A 186 -11.95 6.74 4.04
C ASP A 186 -11.34 8.15 3.87
N PRO A 187 -11.78 8.95 2.88
CA PRO A 187 -11.23 10.29 2.66
C PRO A 187 -11.52 11.30 3.79
N ARG A 188 -12.44 10.98 4.72
CA ARG A 188 -12.79 11.89 5.83
C ARG A 188 -12.01 11.62 7.12
N GLY A 189 -11.51 10.44 7.29
CA GLY A 189 -10.89 10.08 8.57
C GLY A 189 -10.07 8.81 8.50
N GLY A 190 -9.78 8.35 7.28
CA GLY A 190 -8.83 7.28 7.02
C GLY A 190 -7.40 7.80 6.97
N GLY A 191 -6.59 7.15 6.15
CA GLY A 191 -5.19 7.51 6.01
C GLY A 191 -4.28 6.88 7.05
N ALA A 192 -3.05 7.33 7.05
CA ALA A 192 -2.02 6.94 8.02
C ALA A 192 -1.29 8.22 8.46
N ALA A 193 -1.30 8.51 9.75
CA ALA A 193 -0.72 9.74 10.30
C ALA A 193 0.80 9.85 10.13
N SER A 194 1.50 8.76 9.76
CA SER A 194 2.94 8.74 9.48
C SER A 194 3.39 7.35 9.00
N GLY A 195 4.68 7.25 8.66
CA GLY A 195 5.32 5.95 8.41
C GLY A 195 5.05 5.38 7.02
N VAL A 196 4.62 6.21 6.07
CA VAL A 196 4.51 5.84 4.68
C VAL A 196 5.74 6.34 3.92
N THR A 197 6.34 5.45 3.12
CA THR A 197 7.47 5.79 2.27
C THR A 197 7.07 5.66 0.81
N TYR A 198 7.26 6.73 0.07
CA TYR A 198 6.99 6.84 -1.36
C TYR A 198 8.30 6.85 -2.12
N ILE A 199 8.48 5.90 -3.04
CA ILE A 199 9.70 5.79 -3.86
C ILE A 199 9.28 5.86 -5.32
N VAL A 200 9.54 6.98 -5.97
CA VAL A 200 9.20 7.23 -7.37
C VAL A 200 10.41 6.98 -8.24
N PHE A 201 10.31 6.02 -9.16
CA PHE A 201 11.41 5.67 -10.05
C PHE A 201 11.53 6.68 -11.19
N ARG A 202 12.70 7.30 -11.31
CA ARG A 202 12.98 8.32 -12.33
C ARG A 202 12.92 7.75 -13.74
N ASN A 203 12.49 8.57 -14.69
CA ASN A 203 12.46 8.23 -16.11
C ASN A 203 11.71 6.92 -16.40
N SER A 204 10.79 6.54 -15.52
CA SER A 204 9.94 5.38 -15.71
C SER A 204 8.58 5.79 -16.25
N ARG A 205 7.91 4.87 -16.95
CA ARG A 205 6.58 5.11 -17.46
C ARG A 205 5.78 3.82 -17.57
N VAL A 206 4.59 3.84 -16.99
CA VAL A 206 3.56 2.82 -17.15
C VAL A 206 2.61 3.30 -18.24
N GLN A 207 2.35 2.45 -19.23
CA GLN A 207 1.43 2.74 -20.32
C GLN A 207 0.59 1.51 -20.65
N PRO A 208 -0.75 1.68 -20.75
CA PRO A 208 -1.48 2.89 -20.37
C PRO A 208 -1.38 3.13 -18.85
N VAL A 209 -1.59 4.39 -18.41
CA VAL A 209 -1.37 4.80 -17.01
C VAL A 209 -2.34 4.08 -16.05
N GLU A 210 -3.54 3.75 -16.54
CA GLU A 210 -4.59 3.04 -15.80
C GLU A 210 -4.37 1.53 -15.68
N ASP A 211 -3.34 0.95 -16.30
CA ASP A 211 -3.07 -0.49 -16.21
C ASP A 211 -2.38 -0.85 -14.88
N ARG A 212 -3.19 -1.26 -13.89
CA ARG A 212 -2.70 -1.74 -12.59
C ARG A 212 -1.68 -2.86 -12.69
N ALA A 213 -1.91 -3.80 -13.62
CA ALA A 213 -1.01 -4.94 -13.77
C ALA A 213 0.33 -4.51 -14.36
N ALA A 214 0.33 -3.58 -15.32
CA ALA A 214 1.55 -2.97 -15.83
C ALA A 214 2.27 -2.15 -14.77
N ALA A 215 1.54 -1.40 -13.93
CA ALA A 215 2.10 -0.67 -12.80
C ALA A 215 2.80 -1.62 -11.81
N ALA A 216 2.15 -2.72 -11.43
CA ALA A 216 2.71 -3.72 -10.54
C ALA A 216 3.98 -4.36 -11.12
N ARG A 217 3.93 -4.86 -12.37
CA ARG A 217 5.11 -5.48 -13.03
C ARG A 217 6.28 -4.50 -13.21
N THR A 218 5.97 -3.27 -13.62
CA THR A 218 7.00 -2.25 -13.84
C THR A 218 7.62 -1.80 -12.52
N GLY A 219 6.78 -1.53 -11.51
CA GLY A 219 7.22 -1.13 -10.19
C GLY A 219 8.08 -2.19 -9.53
N GLU A 220 7.66 -3.46 -9.55
CA GLU A 220 8.43 -4.57 -8.95
C GLU A 220 9.81 -4.74 -9.64
N ARG A 221 9.85 -4.72 -10.95
CA ARG A 221 11.11 -4.81 -11.70
C ARG A 221 12.06 -3.66 -11.39
N LEU A 222 11.54 -2.43 -11.28
CA LEU A 222 12.34 -1.25 -10.93
C LEU A 222 12.80 -1.28 -9.47
N ALA A 223 11.92 -1.68 -8.56
CA ALA A 223 12.23 -1.86 -7.14
C ALA A 223 13.38 -2.85 -6.93
N ARG A 224 13.35 -3.98 -7.64
CA ARG A 224 14.42 -4.96 -7.58
C ARG A 224 15.75 -4.37 -8.04
N ARG A 225 15.79 -3.75 -9.24
CA ARG A 225 17.02 -3.11 -9.73
C ARG A 225 17.54 -2.05 -8.75
N PHE A 226 16.64 -1.25 -8.17
CA PHE A 226 16.98 -0.23 -7.21
C PHE A 226 17.62 -0.81 -5.93
N VAL A 227 17.06 -1.90 -5.40
CA VAL A 227 17.61 -2.61 -4.24
C VAL A 227 18.95 -3.26 -4.58
N ASP A 228 19.05 -3.94 -5.74
CA ASP A 228 20.28 -4.59 -6.20
C ASP A 228 21.41 -3.57 -6.42
N ALA A 229 21.09 -2.34 -6.81
CA ALA A 229 22.03 -1.22 -6.92
C ALA A 229 22.39 -0.57 -5.56
N GLY A 230 21.83 -1.07 -4.46
CA GLY A 230 22.04 -0.53 -3.11
C GLY A 230 21.41 0.86 -2.91
N GLY A 231 20.31 1.17 -3.62
CA GLY A 231 19.61 2.45 -3.51
C GLY A 231 20.34 3.63 -4.16
N ARG A 232 21.24 3.38 -5.10
CA ARG A 232 22.11 4.40 -5.74
C ARG A 232 21.56 4.91 -7.05
#